data_aab74c8df020e8733d3aded6842e2785
#
_entry.id   aab74c8df020e8733d3aded6842e2785
#
_cell.length_a   1.000
_cell.length_b   1.000
_cell.length_c   1.000
_cell.angle_alpha   90.00
_cell.angle_beta   90.00
_cell.angle_gamma   90.00
#
_symmetry.space_group_name_H-M   'P 1'
#
loop_
_entity.id
_entity.type
_entity.pdbx_description
1 polymer ?
#
loop_
_entity_poly.entity_id
_entity_poly.type
_entity_poly.pdbx_seq_one_letter_code
_entity_poly.pdbx_strand_id
1 'polypeptide(L)'
;DGLFCERIFGPVKDYECACGKYKRIRYKGIVCDRCGVEVTEKKVRRDRVGHINLVVPVAHIWYFKSLPNKIGYLLGLPSKKLDMIIYYERYVVIQPGEAKNAEGEPVNKMDFLTEEEYLTIMETLPADNQFLDDSDDKKFIAKMGAECLIELLSRIDLEELSYELRHKANTETSKQRKTEALKRLQVVESFKDGNERKENLPEWMVVKVIPVIPPELRPLVPLDGGRFATSDLNDLYRRVIIRNNRLKRLVEIKAPEVILRNEKRMLQESVDSLFDNTRKSSAVKTESNRPLKSLSDSLKGKQGRFRQNLLGKRVDYSARSVIVVGPELKLYECGIPKDMAAELYKPFIIRKLIERGIVKTVKSAKKIIDRREPVSYTHLTLPTKRIV
;
A
#
# COMPACT_ATOMS: atom_id res chain seq x y z
N ASP A 1 17.44 14.35 -2.51
CA ASP A 1 16.66 13.21 -2.99
C ASP A 1 15.34 13.17 -2.24
N GLY A 2 14.29 13.70 -2.85
CA GLY A 2 12.96 13.81 -2.24
C GLY A 2 11.91 13.02 -2.99
N LEU A 3 10.65 13.14 -2.55
CA LEU A 3 9.49 12.42 -3.09
C LEU A 3 9.23 12.70 -4.60
N PHE A 4 9.78 13.76 -5.15
CA PHE A 4 9.65 14.14 -6.57
C PHE A 4 10.97 14.19 -7.33
N CYS A 5 12.04 13.59 -6.79
CA CYS A 5 13.38 13.62 -7.34
C CYS A 5 13.41 13.09 -8.78
N GLU A 6 13.99 13.89 -9.70
CA GLU A 6 14.11 13.52 -11.11
C GLU A 6 15.17 12.44 -11.36
N ARG A 7 16.19 12.31 -10.48
CA ARG A 7 17.19 11.24 -10.59
C ARG A 7 16.58 9.87 -10.33
N ILE A 8 15.66 9.78 -9.36
CA ILE A 8 15.00 8.52 -8.97
C ILE A 8 13.88 8.21 -9.94
N PHE A 9 12.96 9.16 -10.16
CA PHE A 9 11.70 8.95 -10.86
C PHE A 9 11.73 9.31 -12.35
N GLY A 10 12.78 9.96 -12.81
CA GLY A 10 12.91 10.40 -14.19
C GLY A 10 12.57 11.89 -14.42
N PRO A 11 12.78 12.39 -15.64
CA PRO A 11 12.65 13.80 -15.98
C PRO A 11 11.19 14.27 -16.00
N VAL A 12 10.97 15.56 -15.77
CA VAL A 12 9.63 16.19 -15.83
C VAL A 12 9.22 16.47 -17.28
N LYS A 13 10.17 16.70 -18.17
CA LYS A 13 9.94 16.95 -19.60
C LYS A 13 10.53 15.82 -20.43
N ASP A 14 9.89 15.53 -21.57
CA ASP A 14 10.36 14.50 -22.48
C ASP A 14 11.76 14.84 -23.02
N TYR A 15 12.70 13.90 -22.87
CA TYR A 15 14.08 13.98 -23.39
C TYR A 15 14.83 15.26 -22.98
N GLU A 16 14.57 15.76 -21.76
CA GLU A 16 15.28 16.92 -21.21
C GLU A 16 15.73 16.61 -19.77
N CYS A 17 17.01 16.85 -19.48
CA CYS A 17 17.52 16.72 -18.12
C CYS A 17 17.15 17.95 -17.25
N ALA A 18 17.21 17.84 -15.92
CA ALA A 18 16.80 18.90 -15.00
C ALA A 18 17.61 20.21 -15.18
N CYS A 19 18.91 20.12 -15.48
CA CYS A 19 19.77 21.31 -15.72
C CYS A 19 19.68 21.86 -17.12
N GLY A 20 18.97 21.21 -18.05
CA GLY A 20 18.81 21.65 -19.44
C GLY A 20 20.02 21.45 -20.35
N LYS A 21 21.10 20.79 -19.87
CA LYS A 21 22.31 20.52 -20.68
C LYS A 21 22.00 19.62 -21.87
N TYR A 22 21.27 18.56 -21.65
CA TYR A 22 20.84 17.62 -22.68
C TYR A 22 19.37 17.82 -22.98
N LYS A 23 19.04 18.12 -24.23
CA LYS A 23 17.69 18.30 -24.75
C LYS A 23 17.53 17.53 -26.05
N ARG A 24 16.32 17.01 -26.30
CA ARG A 24 15.90 16.29 -27.50
C ARG A 24 16.28 14.80 -27.48
N ILE A 25 15.57 14.05 -28.31
CA ILE A 25 15.60 12.59 -28.44
C ILE A 25 16.97 12.00 -28.77
N ARG A 26 17.86 12.76 -29.43
CA ARG A 26 19.22 12.30 -29.79
C ARG A 26 20.08 11.91 -28.59
N TYR A 27 19.76 12.41 -27.42
CA TYR A 27 20.45 12.11 -26.15
C TYR A 27 19.73 11.05 -25.30
N LYS A 28 18.79 10.32 -25.89
CA LYS A 28 18.02 9.28 -25.16
C LYS A 28 18.95 8.28 -24.47
N GLY A 29 18.66 7.99 -23.19
CA GLY A 29 19.39 7.01 -22.38
C GLY A 29 20.68 7.53 -21.73
N ILE A 30 21.09 8.77 -22.01
CA ILE A 30 22.27 9.38 -21.37
C ILE A 30 21.89 9.87 -19.97
N VAL A 31 22.71 9.54 -18.99
CA VAL A 31 22.61 10.14 -17.65
C VAL A 31 23.44 11.42 -17.63
N CYS A 32 22.82 12.53 -17.29
CA CYS A 32 23.49 13.82 -17.25
C CYS A 32 24.57 13.83 -16.16
N ASP A 33 25.82 14.12 -16.56
CA ASP A 33 26.98 14.28 -15.66
C ASP A 33 26.81 15.39 -14.62
N ARG A 34 26.06 16.45 -14.97
CA ARG A 34 25.84 17.61 -14.08
C ARG A 34 24.70 17.41 -13.08
N CYS A 35 23.55 16.90 -13.50
CA CYS A 35 22.38 16.78 -12.63
C CYS A 35 22.00 15.32 -12.31
N GLY A 36 22.64 14.34 -12.93
CA GLY A 36 22.38 12.91 -12.68
C GLY A 36 21.04 12.40 -13.20
N VAL A 37 20.29 13.21 -13.97
CA VAL A 37 18.98 12.82 -14.50
C VAL A 37 19.18 12.11 -15.85
N GLU A 38 18.53 10.97 -16.00
CA GLU A 38 18.48 10.22 -17.25
C GLU A 38 17.58 10.92 -18.28
N VAL A 39 18.06 11.06 -19.51
CA VAL A 39 17.32 11.67 -20.61
C VAL A 39 16.40 10.63 -21.23
N THR A 40 15.14 10.61 -20.81
CA THR A 40 14.12 9.66 -21.24
C THR A 40 12.74 10.32 -21.31
N GLU A 41 11.72 9.55 -21.65
CA GLU A 41 10.36 10.07 -21.69
C GLU A 41 9.83 10.39 -20.29
N LYS A 42 9.05 11.45 -20.17
CA LYS A 42 8.34 11.82 -18.93
C LYS A 42 7.48 10.68 -18.37
N LYS A 43 6.97 9.81 -19.24
CA LYS A 43 6.09 8.70 -18.86
C LYS A 43 6.70 7.78 -17.80
N VAL A 44 8.03 7.66 -17.73
CA VAL A 44 8.71 6.84 -16.71
C VAL A 44 8.42 7.29 -15.29
N ARG A 45 8.02 8.55 -15.07
CA ARG A 45 7.59 9.06 -13.75
C ARG A 45 6.28 8.43 -13.25
N ARG A 46 5.56 7.74 -14.11
CA ARG A 46 4.37 6.95 -13.76
C ARG A 46 4.72 5.51 -13.34
N ASP A 47 5.86 5.01 -13.77
CA ASP A 47 6.22 3.60 -13.65
C ASP A 47 7.30 3.36 -12.59
N ARG A 48 8.23 4.31 -12.42
CA ARG A 48 9.36 4.16 -11.48
C ARG A 48 8.92 4.27 -10.04
N VAL A 49 9.31 3.26 -9.24
CA VAL A 49 9.08 3.19 -7.80
C VAL A 49 10.34 3.57 -7.05
N GLY A 50 10.21 4.39 -6.02
CA GLY A 50 11.28 4.66 -5.06
C GLY A 50 11.13 3.80 -3.80
N HIS A 51 12.04 3.99 -2.83
CA HIS A 51 11.97 3.29 -1.54
C HIS A 51 12.47 4.16 -0.39
N ILE A 52 12.03 3.83 0.82
CA ILE A 52 12.48 4.42 2.08
C ILE A 52 13.03 3.29 2.93
N ASN A 53 14.32 3.33 3.24
CA ASN A 53 14.94 2.41 4.20
C ASN A 53 14.61 2.88 5.62
N LEU A 54 13.93 2.02 6.37
CA LEU A 54 13.59 2.29 7.76
C LEU A 54 14.78 2.01 8.68
N VAL A 55 15.00 2.86 9.67
CA VAL A 55 16.05 2.68 10.69
C VAL A 55 15.73 1.47 11.58
N VAL A 56 14.45 1.25 11.84
CA VAL A 56 13.93 0.13 12.65
C VAL A 56 12.82 -0.55 11.87
N PRO A 57 12.75 -1.88 11.88
CA PRO A 57 11.66 -2.60 11.23
C PRO A 57 10.31 -2.22 11.82
N VAL A 58 9.26 -2.31 11.02
CA VAL A 58 7.90 -1.92 11.35
C VAL A 58 6.94 -3.04 10.99
N ALA A 59 6.01 -3.39 11.88
CA ALA A 59 4.97 -4.37 11.58
C ALA A 59 3.95 -3.80 10.58
N HIS A 60 3.58 -4.58 9.58
CA HIS A 60 2.65 -4.14 8.56
C HIS A 60 1.20 -4.27 9.06
N ILE A 61 0.47 -3.15 9.11
CA ILE A 61 -0.88 -3.06 9.68
C ILE A 61 -1.90 -4.03 9.05
N TRP A 62 -1.74 -4.40 7.79
CA TRP A 62 -2.63 -5.35 7.13
C TRP A 62 -2.58 -6.76 7.74
N TYR A 63 -1.47 -7.11 8.41
CA TYR A 63 -1.28 -8.46 8.97
C TYR A 63 -1.60 -8.57 10.45
N PHE A 64 -1.67 -7.46 11.18
CA PHE A 64 -2.03 -7.50 12.61
C PHE A 64 -3.36 -6.82 12.97
N LYS A 65 -3.89 -5.91 12.13
CA LYS A 65 -5.20 -5.26 12.36
C LYS A 65 -6.32 -5.81 11.47
N SER A 66 -6.01 -6.63 10.46
CA SER A 66 -7.06 -7.27 9.65
C SER A 66 -7.65 -8.48 10.36
N LEU A 67 -8.85 -8.86 9.96
CA LEU A 67 -9.47 -10.12 10.36
C LEU A 67 -9.45 -11.09 9.17
N PRO A 68 -8.87 -12.29 9.32
CA PRO A 68 -8.18 -12.82 10.50
C PRO A 68 -6.82 -12.16 10.74
N ASN A 69 -6.44 -11.99 12.02
CA ASN A 69 -5.13 -11.45 12.41
C ASN A 69 -4.04 -12.50 12.16
N LYS A 70 -3.29 -12.36 11.08
CA LYS A 70 -2.32 -13.38 10.64
C LYS A 70 -1.15 -13.54 11.62
N ILE A 71 -0.56 -12.43 12.09
CA ILE A 71 0.54 -12.47 13.07
C ILE A 71 0.04 -13.07 14.38
N GLY A 72 -1.12 -12.62 14.87
CA GLY A 72 -1.71 -13.16 16.08
C GLY A 72 -2.03 -14.67 16.00
N TYR A 73 -2.47 -15.15 14.83
CA TYR A 73 -2.76 -16.58 14.62
C TYR A 73 -1.50 -17.44 14.58
N LEU A 74 -0.41 -16.97 13.98
CA LEU A 74 0.86 -17.68 14.01
C LEU A 74 1.42 -17.76 15.43
N LEU A 75 1.48 -16.63 16.13
CA LEU A 75 2.03 -16.55 17.50
C LEU A 75 1.09 -17.05 18.59
N GLY A 76 -0.19 -17.28 18.28
CA GLY A 76 -1.19 -17.64 19.30
C GLY A 76 -1.55 -16.51 20.25
N LEU A 77 -1.35 -15.26 19.82
CA LEU A 77 -1.56 -14.07 20.63
C LEU A 77 -2.90 -13.39 20.32
N PRO A 78 -3.67 -12.96 21.34
CA PRO A 78 -4.81 -12.09 21.13
C PRO A 78 -4.37 -10.70 20.67
N SER A 79 -5.23 -10.02 19.90
CA SER A 79 -4.90 -8.71 19.31
C SER A 79 -4.43 -7.67 20.33
N LYS A 80 -4.98 -7.67 21.56
CA LYS A 80 -4.58 -6.74 22.62
C LYS A 80 -3.11 -6.94 23.05
N LYS A 81 -2.69 -8.19 23.22
CA LYS A 81 -1.30 -8.52 23.56
C LYS A 81 -0.35 -8.16 22.42
N LEU A 82 -0.78 -8.42 21.17
CA LEU A 82 0.00 -8.04 20.00
C LEU A 82 0.19 -6.53 19.87
N ASP A 83 -0.85 -5.74 20.17
CA ASP A 83 -0.77 -4.28 20.21
C ASP A 83 0.27 -3.79 21.24
N MET A 84 0.33 -4.40 22.43
CA MET A 84 1.32 -4.06 23.45
C MET A 84 2.75 -4.26 22.97
N ILE A 85 3.01 -5.29 22.14
CA ILE A 85 4.32 -5.52 21.54
C ILE A 85 4.62 -4.43 20.51
N ILE A 86 3.72 -4.25 19.53
CA ILE A 86 3.93 -3.42 18.34
C ILE A 86 4.10 -1.94 18.71
N TYR A 87 3.34 -1.47 19.70
CA TYR A 87 3.37 -0.06 20.14
C TYR A 87 4.31 0.20 21.32
N TYR A 88 5.25 -0.74 21.59
CA TYR A 88 6.30 -0.54 22.58
C TYR A 88 5.79 -0.30 24.02
N GLU A 89 4.68 -0.97 24.41
CA GLU A 89 4.13 -0.86 25.77
C GLU A 89 4.78 -1.86 26.74
N ARG A 90 5.15 -3.06 26.26
CA ARG A 90 5.71 -4.15 27.06
C ARG A 90 6.85 -4.85 26.36
N TYR A 91 7.81 -5.33 27.16
CA TYR A 91 8.81 -6.29 26.70
C TYR A 91 8.19 -7.68 26.58
N VAL A 92 8.65 -8.45 25.64
CA VAL A 92 8.26 -9.86 25.50
C VAL A 92 9.50 -10.73 25.55
N VAL A 93 9.42 -11.76 26.37
CA VAL A 93 10.49 -12.75 26.52
C VAL A 93 10.49 -13.69 25.33
N ILE A 94 11.54 -13.63 24.54
CA ILE A 94 11.76 -14.51 23.39
C ILE A 94 12.44 -15.79 23.88
N GLN A 95 13.44 -15.62 24.73
CA GLN A 95 14.22 -16.68 25.31
C GLN A 95 14.42 -16.41 26.81
N PRO A 96 13.93 -17.27 27.70
CA PRO A 96 13.97 -17.03 29.14
C PRO A 96 15.36 -17.19 29.74
N GLY A 97 16.21 -18.06 29.18
CA GLY A 97 17.51 -18.36 29.77
C GLY A 97 17.45 -18.79 31.23
N GLU A 98 18.36 -18.24 32.04
CA GLU A 98 18.41 -18.45 33.49
C GLU A 98 17.73 -17.31 34.28
N ALA A 99 16.90 -16.47 33.63
CA ALA A 99 16.27 -15.32 34.22
C ALA A 99 15.19 -15.72 35.23
N LYS A 100 15.12 -14.96 36.33
CA LYS A 100 14.11 -15.14 37.38
C LYS A 100 13.38 -13.80 37.65
N ASN A 101 12.11 -13.89 38.00
CA ASN A 101 11.33 -12.75 38.42
C ASN A 101 11.80 -12.23 39.79
N ALA A 102 11.31 -11.05 40.21
CA ALA A 102 11.56 -10.51 41.54
C ALA A 102 11.16 -11.46 42.69
N GLU A 103 10.24 -12.39 42.43
CA GLU A 103 9.78 -13.43 43.36
C GLU A 103 10.65 -14.69 43.33
N GLY A 104 11.69 -14.74 42.49
CA GLY A 104 12.58 -15.88 42.34
C GLY A 104 12.06 -17.00 41.45
N GLU A 105 10.90 -16.81 40.81
CA GLU A 105 10.32 -17.78 39.86
C GLU A 105 10.99 -17.67 38.48
N PRO A 106 11.13 -18.79 37.74
CA PRO A 106 11.67 -18.74 36.39
C PRO A 106 10.73 -18.01 35.45
N VAL A 107 11.28 -17.16 34.61
CA VAL A 107 10.53 -16.46 33.55
C VAL A 107 10.20 -17.42 32.43
N ASN A 108 9.03 -17.33 31.84
CA ASN A 108 8.63 -18.21 30.74
C ASN A 108 8.74 -17.50 29.38
N LYS A 109 8.86 -18.29 28.31
CA LYS A 109 8.78 -17.80 26.94
C LYS A 109 7.40 -17.16 26.71
N MET A 110 7.36 -16.01 26.03
CA MET A 110 6.15 -15.23 25.77
C MET A 110 5.54 -14.53 27.00
N ASP A 111 6.28 -14.37 28.08
CA ASP A 111 5.88 -13.50 29.19
C ASP A 111 6.02 -12.03 28.81
N PHE A 112 5.07 -11.22 29.32
CA PHE A 112 5.01 -9.78 29.06
C PHE A 112 5.51 -9.05 30.28
N LEU A 113 6.65 -8.39 30.14
CA LEU A 113 7.32 -7.67 31.23
C LEU A 113 7.08 -6.17 31.13
N THR A 114 6.91 -5.52 32.29
CA THR A 114 7.02 -4.07 32.39
C THR A 114 8.48 -3.65 32.27
N GLU A 115 8.71 -2.36 32.10
CA GLU A 115 10.08 -1.80 32.10
C GLU A 115 10.81 -2.06 33.43
N GLU A 116 10.10 -1.91 34.55
CA GLU A 116 10.63 -2.15 35.88
C GLU A 116 11.03 -3.61 36.08
N GLU A 117 10.14 -4.55 35.72
CA GLU A 117 10.44 -5.99 35.75
C GLU A 117 11.61 -6.36 34.88
N TYR A 118 11.69 -5.80 33.66
CA TYR A 118 12.81 -6.04 32.75
C TYR A 118 14.14 -5.55 33.33
N LEU A 119 14.18 -4.35 33.89
CA LEU A 119 15.38 -3.79 34.51
C LEU A 119 15.81 -4.63 35.74
N THR A 120 14.87 -5.02 36.59
CA THR A 120 15.13 -5.88 37.75
C THR A 120 15.75 -7.22 37.32
N ILE A 121 15.23 -7.84 36.26
CA ILE A 121 15.79 -9.07 35.71
C ILE A 121 17.20 -8.83 35.19
N MET A 122 17.43 -7.74 34.44
CA MET A 122 18.76 -7.40 33.91
C MET A 122 19.81 -7.15 34.99
N GLU A 123 19.39 -6.60 36.14
CA GLU A 123 20.28 -6.38 37.31
C GLU A 123 20.61 -7.68 38.06
N THR A 124 19.69 -8.64 38.06
CA THR A 124 19.88 -9.95 38.73
C THR A 124 20.66 -10.96 37.91
N LEU A 125 20.73 -10.77 36.60
CA LEU A 125 21.46 -11.66 35.68
C LEU A 125 22.97 -11.51 35.83
N PRO A 126 23.76 -12.62 35.68
CA PRO A 126 25.21 -12.55 35.60
C PRO A 126 25.67 -11.64 34.46
N ALA A 127 26.73 -10.83 34.70
CA ALA A 127 27.25 -9.90 33.70
C ALA A 127 27.66 -10.60 32.38
N ASP A 128 28.07 -11.85 32.46
CA ASP A 128 28.46 -12.65 31.32
C ASP A 128 27.29 -13.04 30.40
N ASN A 129 26.05 -12.97 30.88
CA ASN A 129 24.86 -13.31 30.10
C ASN A 129 24.70 -12.42 28.84
N GLN A 130 25.12 -11.17 28.90
CA GLN A 130 25.08 -10.24 27.77
C GLN A 130 26.02 -10.62 26.63
N PHE A 131 27.12 -11.31 26.94
CA PHE A 131 28.16 -11.71 25.99
C PHE A 131 27.93 -13.10 25.39
N LEU A 132 26.92 -13.85 25.86
CA LEU A 132 26.55 -15.13 25.29
C LEU A 132 26.04 -14.95 23.85
N ASP A 133 26.25 -15.96 23.03
CA ASP A 133 25.71 -15.99 21.67
C ASP A 133 24.17 -16.06 21.72
N ASP A 134 23.48 -15.48 20.74
CA ASP A 134 22.01 -15.51 20.65
C ASP A 134 21.46 -16.94 20.42
N SER A 135 22.33 -17.87 20.06
CA SER A 135 22.03 -19.31 19.93
C SER A 135 22.12 -20.07 21.26
N ASP A 136 22.68 -19.48 22.32
CA ASP A 136 22.86 -20.16 23.60
C ASP A 136 21.56 -20.13 24.40
N ASP A 137 21.00 -21.26 24.76
CA ASP A 137 19.76 -21.41 25.51
C ASP A 137 19.76 -20.72 26.88
N LYS A 138 20.93 -20.41 27.42
CA LYS A 138 21.09 -19.74 28.71
C LYS A 138 20.95 -18.22 28.64
N LYS A 139 21.05 -17.66 27.42
CA LYS A 139 20.94 -16.22 27.23
C LYS A 139 19.50 -15.77 27.46
N PHE A 140 19.32 -14.72 28.23
CA PHE A 140 18.06 -14.02 28.35
C PHE A 140 17.87 -13.03 27.21
N ILE A 141 16.79 -13.18 26.43
CA ILE A 141 16.44 -12.29 25.34
C ILE A 141 14.98 -11.83 25.50
N ALA A 142 14.82 -10.52 25.75
CA ALA A 142 13.50 -9.88 25.71
C ALA A 142 13.59 -8.60 24.88
N LYS A 143 12.63 -8.41 23.98
CA LYS A 143 12.59 -7.28 23.04
C LYS A 143 11.20 -6.67 22.98
N MET A 144 11.11 -5.49 22.40
CA MET A 144 9.86 -4.78 22.09
C MET A 144 9.71 -4.55 20.59
N GLY A 145 8.49 -4.22 20.17
CA GLY A 145 8.21 -3.76 18.82
C GLY A 145 8.36 -4.81 17.73
N ALA A 146 8.56 -4.34 16.52
CA ALA A 146 8.65 -5.22 15.36
C ALA A 146 9.95 -6.06 15.32
N GLU A 147 11.00 -5.65 16.02
CA GLU A 147 12.22 -6.45 16.17
C GLU A 147 11.92 -7.74 16.94
N CYS A 148 11.12 -7.65 18.00
CA CYS A 148 10.62 -8.82 18.73
C CYS A 148 9.81 -9.74 17.80
N LEU A 149 8.93 -9.18 16.98
CA LEU A 149 8.10 -9.97 16.07
C LEU A 149 8.92 -10.70 15.01
N ILE A 150 9.99 -10.12 14.48
CA ILE A 150 10.86 -10.81 13.52
C ILE A 150 11.44 -12.06 14.17
N GLU A 151 12.00 -11.93 15.36
CA GLU A 151 12.62 -13.08 16.04
C GLU A 151 11.61 -14.14 16.44
N LEU A 152 10.44 -13.73 16.94
CA LEU A 152 9.38 -14.68 17.27
C LEU A 152 8.89 -15.42 16.03
N LEU A 153 8.70 -14.72 14.91
CA LEU A 153 8.21 -15.31 13.67
C LEU A 153 9.26 -16.20 12.98
N SER A 154 10.55 -15.86 13.06
CA SER A 154 11.64 -16.67 12.50
C SER A 154 11.89 -17.97 13.27
N ARG A 155 11.55 -17.99 14.58
CA ARG A 155 11.73 -19.16 15.45
C ARG A 155 10.49 -20.09 15.50
N ILE A 156 9.46 -19.83 14.68
CA ILE A 156 8.28 -20.71 14.61
C ILE A 156 8.58 -21.92 13.73
N ASP A 157 8.40 -23.12 14.28
CA ASP A 157 8.27 -24.32 13.48
C ASP A 157 6.83 -24.47 12.98
N LEU A 158 6.63 -24.26 11.67
CA LEU A 158 5.31 -24.32 11.05
C LEU A 158 4.78 -25.77 10.95
N GLU A 159 5.67 -26.76 10.92
CA GLU A 159 5.26 -28.17 10.85
C GLU A 159 4.74 -28.65 12.18
N GLU A 160 5.48 -28.39 13.26
CA GLU A 160 5.09 -28.71 14.62
C GLU A 160 3.78 -28.01 14.99
N LEU A 161 3.69 -26.71 14.71
CA LEU A 161 2.49 -25.92 14.97
C LEU A 161 1.26 -26.43 14.20
N SER A 162 1.44 -26.86 12.94
CA SER A 162 0.38 -27.46 12.14
C SER A 162 -0.11 -28.76 12.77
N TYR A 163 0.83 -29.63 13.20
CA TYR A 163 0.51 -30.89 13.86
C TYR A 163 -0.26 -30.66 15.16
N GLU A 164 0.22 -29.78 16.03
CA GLU A 164 -0.46 -29.43 17.29
C GLU A 164 -1.87 -28.91 17.07
N LEU A 165 -2.07 -28.02 16.09
CA LEU A 165 -3.38 -27.45 15.80
C LEU A 165 -4.35 -28.50 15.22
N ARG A 166 -3.86 -29.43 14.41
CA ARG A 166 -4.68 -30.56 13.92
C ARG A 166 -5.11 -31.48 15.07
N HIS A 167 -4.18 -31.81 15.96
CA HIS A 167 -4.49 -32.59 17.15
C HIS A 167 -5.51 -31.88 18.03
N LYS A 168 -5.30 -30.59 18.31
CA LYS A 168 -6.23 -29.76 19.10
C LYS A 168 -7.61 -29.69 18.46
N ALA A 169 -7.71 -29.51 17.14
CA ALA A 169 -9.00 -29.47 16.43
C ALA A 169 -9.76 -30.80 16.50
N ASN A 170 -9.05 -31.94 16.63
CA ASN A 170 -9.68 -33.26 16.76
C ASN A 170 -10.09 -33.60 18.21
N THR A 171 -9.34 -33.17 19.21
CA THR A 171 -9.56 -33.48 20.63
C THR A 171 -10.49 -32.49 21.33
N GLU A 172 -10.60 -31.26 20.81
CA GLU A 172 -11.42 -30.21 21.46
C GLU A 172 -12.91 -30.52 21.39
N THR A 173 -13.57 -30.51 22.53
CA THR A 173 -15.03 -30.76 22.67
C THR A 173 -15.87 -29.51 22.43
N SER A 174 -15.32 -28.30 22.69
CA SER A 174 -16.02 -27.05 22.51
C SER A 174 -16.05 -26.67 21.03
N LYS A 175 -17.24 -26.52 20.43
CA LYS A 175 -17.45 -26.10 19.04
C LYS A 175 -16.78 -24.79 18.71
N GLN A 176 -16.78 -23.81 19.64
CA GLN A 176 -16.16 -22.50 19.43
C GLN A 176 -14.64 -22.62 19.35
N ARG A 177 -14.00 -23.31 20.31
CA ARG A 177 -12.55 -23.51 20.33
C ARG A 177 -12.07 -24.35 19.15
N LYS A 178 -12.85 -25.36 18.75
CA LYS A 178 -12.59 -26.15 17.55
C LYS A 178 -12.59 -25.28 16.29
N THR A 179 -13.61 -24.41 16.14
CA THR A 179 -13.69 -23.49 15.00
C THR A 179 -12.54 -22.50 14.97
N GLU A 180 -12.09 -22.01 16.12
CA GLU A 180 -10.94 -21.12 16.25
C GLU A 180 -9.63 -21.84 15.86
N ALA A 181 -9.43 -23.07 16.37
CA ALA A 181 -8.27 -23.90 16.00
C ALA A 181 -8.22 -24.18 14.50
N LEU A 182 -9.36 -24.47 13.85
CA LEU A 182 -9.43 -24.67 12.40
C LEU A 182 -9.10 -23.39 11.60
N LYS A 183 -9.59 -22.24 12.03
CA LYS A 183 -9.24 -20.95 11.39
C LYS A 183 -7.76 -20.64 11.54
N ARG A 184 -7.18 -20.91 12.69
CA ARG A 184 -5.75 -20.75 12.93
C ARG A 184 -4.94 -21.72 12.08
N LEU A 185 -5.34 -22.98 12.02
CA LEU A 185 -4.71 -24.00 11.19
C LEU A 185 -4.70 -23.59 9.70
N GLN A 186 -5.80 -23.06 9.18
CA GLN A 186 -5.85 -22.61 7.78
C GLN A 186 -4.80 -21.56 7.46
N VAL A 187 -4.53 -20.63 8.37
CA VAL A 187 -3.48 -19.60 8.19
C VAL A 187 -2.09 -20.26 8.25
N VAL A 188 -1.86 -21.15 9.22
CA VAL A 188 -0.57 -21.83 9.38
C VAL A 188 -0.24 -22.70 8.17
N GLU A 189 -1.20 -23.47 7.64
CA GLU A 189 -1.01 -24.27 6.42
C GLU A 189 -0.66 -23.40 5.21
N SER A 190 -1.31 -22.24 5.05
CA SER A 190 -0.99 -21.33 3.96
C SER A 190 0.44 -20.78 4.04
N PHE A 191 0.96 -20.55 5.26
CA PHE A 191 2.35 -20.15 5.44
C PHE A 191 3.32 -21.33 5.26
N LYS A 192 2.94 -22.53 5.70
CA LYS A 192 3.73 -23.75 5.50
C LYS A 192 3.97 -23.99 4.01
N ASP A 193 2.90 -24.03 3.21
CA ASP A 193 2.97 -24.21 1.76
C ASP A 193 3.82 -23.12 1.07
N GLY A 194 3.66 -21.86 1.51
CA GLY A 194 4.46 -20.73 1.00
C GLY A 194 5.93 -20.79 1.42
N ASN A 195 6.22 -21.27 2.61
CA ASN A 195 7.59 -21.43 3.12
C ASN A 195 8.36 -22.53 2.40
N GLU A 196 7.74 -23.67 2.16
CA GLU A 196 8.32 -24.78 1.38
C GLU A 196 8.76 -24.33 -0.01
N ARG A 197 7.95 -23.46 -0.65
CA ARG A 197 8.25 -22.87 -1.96
C ARG A 197 9.18 -21.65 -1.89
N LYS A 198 9.54 -21.17 -0.69
CA LYS A 198 10.27 -19.91 -0.46
C LYS A 198 9.59 -18.68 -1.08
N GLU A 199 8.27 -18.73 -1.20
CA GLU A 199 7.45 -17.65 -1.76
C GLU A 199 6.93 -16.69 -0.69
N ASN A 200 6.75 -17.18 0.57
CA ASN A 200 6.16 -16.39 1.64
C ASN A 200 6.63 -16.84 3.01
N LEU A 201 7.49 -16.03 3.64
CA LEU A 201 8.01 -16.29 4.98
C LEU A 201 7.20 -15.49 6.02
N PRO A 202 6.95 -16.06 7.23
CA PRO A 202 6.24 -15.35 8.30
C PRO A 202 6.87 -14.01 8.67
N GLU A 203 8.19 -13.92 8.71
CA GLU A 203 8.95 -12.71 9.05
C GLU A 203 8.76 -11.56 8.04
N TRP A 204 8.35 -11.86 6.81
CA TRP A 204 8.09 -10.83 5.79
C TRP A 204 6.86 -9.97 6.06
N MET A 205 6.05 -10.32 7.07
CA MET A 205 4.97 -9.45 7.57
C MET A 205 5.49 -8.23 8.32
N VAL A 206 6.80 -8.19 8.58
CA VAL A 206 7.51 -7.04 9.13
C VAL A 206 8.33 -6.38 8.04
N VAL A 207 8.17 -5.09 7.89
CA VAL A 207 8.71 -4.30 6.77
C VAL A 207 9.96 -3.56 7.21
N LYS A 208 11.05 -3.68 6.45
CA LYS A 208 12.30 -2.91 6.64
C LYS A 208 12.45 -1.80 5.60
N VAL A 209 11.79 -1.95 4.46
CA VAL A 209 11.84 -1.00 3.34
C VAL A 209 10.43 -0.70 2.87
N ILE A 210 10.06 0.57 2.77
CA ILE A 210 8.74 1.02 2.30
C ILE A 210 8.85 1.44 0.84
N PRO A 211 8.01 0.91 -0.07
CA PRO A 211 7.95 1.38 -1.43
C PRO A 211 7.29 2.76 -1.52
N VAL A 212 7.85 3.62 -2.36
CA VAL A 212 7.30 4.94 -2.66
C VAL A 212 6.70 4.90 -4.06
N ILE A 213 5.39 5.06 -4.15
CA ILE A 213 4.68 5.02 -5.43
C ILE A 213 5.12 6.15 -6.36
N PRO A 214 5.02 5.96 -7.69
CA PRO A 214 5.44 6.96 -8.67
C PRO A 214 4.80 8.33 -8.45
N PRO A 215 5.51 9.44 -8.74
CA PRO A 215 5.02 10.81 -8.53
C PRO A 215 3.74 11.15 -9.29
N GLU A 216 3.54 10.61 -10.48
CA GLU A 216 2.34 10.84 -11.31
C GLU A 216 1.07 10.24 -10.68
N LEU A 217 1.19 9.25 -9.79
CA LEU A 217 0.06 8.66 -9.06
C LEU A 217 -0.32 9.48 -7.80
N ARG A 218 0.54 10.43 -7.39
CA ARG A 218 0.34 11.33 -6.25
C ARG A 218 0.74 12.76 -6.62
N PRO A 219 0.09 13.35 -7.62
CA PRO A 219 0.56 14.59 -8.24
C PRO A 219 0.53 15.79 -7.29
N LEU A 220 1.42 16.74 -7.57
CA LEU A 220 1.44 18.07 -7.00
C LEU A 220 1.04 19.04 -8.12
N VAL A 221 -0.16 19.63 -7.99
CA VAL A 221 -0.73 20.49 -9.02
C VAL A 221 -0.71 21.95 -8.54
N PRO A 222 -0.08 22.87 -9.30
CA PRO A 222 -0.15 24.27 -9.00
C PRO A 222 -1.57 24.79 -9.23
N LEU A 223 -2.08 25.58 -8.29
CA LEU A 223 -3.34 26.31 -8.38
C LEU A 223 -3.06 27.80 -8.62
N ASP A 224 -4.08 28.52 -9.08
CA ASP A 224 -4.01 29.97 -9.21
C ASP A 224 -3.69 30.61 -7.84
N GLY A 225 -2.84 31.64 -7.84
CA GLY A 225 -2.39 32.31 -6.62
C GLY A 225 -1.20 31.64 -5.91
N GLY A 226 -0.41 30.80 -6.59
CA GLY A 226 0.84 30.23 -6.07
C GLY A 226 0.66 29.12 -5.03
N ARG A 227 -0.55 28.62 -4.84
CA ARG A 227 -0.86 27.47 -3.96
C ARG A 227 -0.70 26.17 -4.73
N PHE A 228 -0.41 25.10 -4.01
CA PHE A 228 -0.33 23.76 -4.58
C PHE A 228 -1.41 22.86 -3.98
N ALA A 229 -2.13 22.15 -4.85
CA ALA A 229 -2.95 21.02 -4.44
C ALA A 229 -2.09 19.76 -4.46
N THR A 230 -2.11 19.02 -3.37
CA THR A 230 -1.31 17.80 -3.23
C THR A 230 -2.19 16.62 -2.83
N SER A 231 -1.78 15.42 -3.22
CA SER A 231 -2.39 14.19 -2.74
C SER A 231 -2.11 14.00 -1.25
N ASP A 232 -3.08 13.47 -0.50
CA ASP A 232 -2.93 13.13 0.92
C ASP A 232 -1.75 12.16 1.15
N LEU A 233 -1.42 11.31 0.17
CA LEU A 233 -0.28 10.38 0.22
C LEU A 233 1.06 11.09 0.38
N ASN A 234 1.22 12.27 -0.21
CA ASN A 234 2.48 13.03 -0.07
C ASN A 234 2.70 13.50 1.38
N ASP A 235 1.63 13.89 2.08
CA ASP A 235 1.73 14.24 3.51
C ASP A 235 2.03 13.03 4.39
N LEU A 236 1.40 11.89 4.11
CA LEU A 236 1.67 10.64 4.81
C LEU A 236 3.11 10.15 4.60
N TYR A 237 3.64 10.17 3.37
CA TYR A 237 5.04 9.85 3.10
C TYR A 237 6.00 10.84 3.79
N ARG A 238 5.69 12.14 3.75
CA ARG A 238 6.48 13.16 4.42
C ARG A 238 6.59 12.90 5.92
N ARG A 239 5.49 12.52 6.58
CA ARG A 239 5.49 12.17 8.01
C ARG A 239 6.40 10.99 8.31
N VAL A 240 6.33 9.93 7.50
CA VAL A 240 7.23 8.77 7.64
C VAL A 240 8.68 9.17 7.51
N ILE A 241 9.05 9.95 6.48
CA ILE A 241 10.43 10.39 6.24
C ILE A 241 10.95 11.25 7.40
N ILE A 242 10.16 12.21 7.89
CA ILE A 242 10.53 13.08 9.00
C ILE A 242 10.79 12.25 10.27
N ARG A 243 9.90 11.32 10.61
CA ARG A 243 10.05 10.44 11.78
C ARG A 243 11.27 9.53 11.64
N ASN A 244 11.46 8.93 10.48
CA ASN A 244 12.61 8.06 10.22
C ASN A 244 13.94 8.82 10.33
N ASN A 245 14.03 10.02 9.76
CA ASN A 245 15.24 10.85 9.84
C ASN A 245 15.51 11.34 11.27
N ARG A 246 14.44 11.67 12.02
CA ARG A 246 14.57 12.05 13.43
C ARG A 246 15.09 10.88 14.26
N LEU A 247 14.50 9.69 14.08
CA LEU A 247 14.97 8.48 14.76
C LEU A 247 16.42 8.17 14.44
N LYS A 248 16.84 8.29 13.16
CA LYS A 248 18.22 8.08 12.73
C LYS A 248 19.18 8.97 13.52
N ARG A 249 18.88 10.27 13.62
CA ARG A 249 19.70 11.22 14.39
C ARG A 249 19.76 10.87 15.89
N LEU A 250 18.63 10.46 16.48
CA LEU A 250 18.58 10.08 17.90
C LEU A 250 19.39 8.82 18.18
N VAL A 251 19.42 7.86 17.26
CA VAL A 251 20.28 6.67 17.36
C VAL A 251 21.75 7.05 17.23
N GLU A 252 22.11 7.94 16.30
CA GLU A 252 23.49 8.39 16.09
C GLU A 252 24.06 9.10 17.33
N ILE A 253 23.25 9.92 18.03
CA ILE A 253 23.66 10.62 19.28
C ILE A 253 23.50 9.76 20.53
N LYS A 254 23.10 8.48 20.40
CA LYS A 254 22.86 7.54 21.52
C LYS A 254 21.91 8.14 22.58
N ALA A 255 20.78 8.67 22.14
CA ALA A 255 19.77 9.24 23.03
C ALA A 255 19.24 8.21 24.05
N PRO A 256 18.71 8.64 25.22
CA PRO A 256 18.10 7.76 26.21
C PRO A 256 17.02 6.84 25.59
N GLU A 257 16.96 5.60 26.08
CA GLU A 257 16.08 4.57 25.51
C GLU A 257 14.60 4.94 25.55
N VAL A 258 14.16 5.65 26.57
CA VAL A 258 12.78 6.15 26.69
C VAL A 258 12.39 7.04 25.50
N ILE A 259 13.32 7.91 25.06
CA ILE A 259 13.11 8.78 23.90
C ILE A 259 13.13 7.97 22.61
N LEU A 260 14.10 7.06 22.48
CA LEU A 260 14.19 6.17 21.31
C LEU A 260 12.92 5.31 21.15
N ARG A 261 12.43 4.73 22.24
CA ARG A 261 11.21 3.92 22.25
C ARG A 261 9.98 4.72 21.79
N ASN A 262 9.83 5.94 22.28
CA ASN A 262 8.74 6.82 21.87
C ASN A 262 8.82 7.18 20.38
N GLU A 263 10.00 7.49 19.85
CA GLU A 263 10.17 7.79 18.43
C GLU A 263 9.97 6.53 17.55
N LYS A 264 10.43 5.35 17.98
CA LYS A 264 10.14 4.07 17.33
C LYS A 264 8.63 3.83 17.25
N ARG A 265 7.88 4.06 18.35
CA ARG A 265 6.42 3.98 18.36
C ARG A 265 5.78 4.98 17.39
N MET A 266 6.25 6.21 17.35
CA MET A 266 5.73 7.24 16.44
C MET A 266 6.04 6.92 14.97
N LEU A 267 7.17 6.26 14.69
CA LEU A 267 7.49 5.76 13.35
C LEU A 267 6.51 4.64 12.95
N GLN A 268 6.28 3.66 13.82
CA GLN A 268 5.27 2.60 13.61
C GLN A 268 3.91 3.21 13.29
N GLU A 269 3.45 4.19 14.08
CA GLU A 269 2.17 4.85 13.88
C GLU A 269 2.09 5.64 12.57
N SER A 270 3.17 6.26 12.11
CA SER A 270 3.19 6.98 10.84
C SER A 270 3.12 6.04 9.64
N VAL A 271 3.76 4.87 9.73
CA VAL A 271 3.67 3.83 8.71
C VAL A 271 2.28 3.19 8.69
N ASP A 272 1.68 2.95 9.83
CA ASP A 272 0.30 2.46 9.94
C ASP A 272 -0.68 3.40 9.23
N SER A 273 -0.52 4.72 9.44
CA SER A 273 -1.35 5.73 8.80
C SER A 273 -1.15 5.78 7.28
N LEU A 274 0.05 5.51 6.78
CA LEU A 274 0.33 5.44 5.33
C LEU A 274 -0.38 4.25 4.69
N PHE A 275 -0.33 3.08 5.31
CA PHE A 275 -0.93 1.87 4.75
C PHE A 275 -2.44 1.81 4.97
N ASP A 276 -2.95 2.06 6.17
CA ASP A 276 -4.38 2.07 6.47
C ASP A 276 -4.73 3.01 7.63
N ASN A 277 -5.02 4.26 7.31
CA ASN A 277 -5.32 5.29 8.30
C ASN A 277 -6.65 5.02 9.06
N THR A 278 -7.59 4.30 8.45
CA THR A 278 -8.92 4.07 9.04
C THR A 278 -8.93 2.97 10.11
N ARG A 279 -7.94 2.08 10.11
CA ARG A 279 -7.83 1.00 11.10
C ARG A 279 -7.15 1.42 12.40
N LYS A 280 -6.56 2.59 12.43
CA LYS A 280 -5.92 3.15 13.60
C LYS A 280 -6.97 3.74 14.55
N SER A 281 -6.76 3.61 15.86
CA SER A 281 -7.63 4.18 16.89
C SER A 281 -7.77 5.70 16.78
N SER A 282 -6.66 6.39 16.43
CA SER A 282 -6.64 7.83 16.15
C SER A 282 -6.15 8.07 14.72
N ALA A 283 -7.08 8.18 13.77
CA ALA A 283 -6.75 8.48 12.39
C ALA A 283 -6.10 9.87 12.25
N VAL A 284 -5.10 9.98 11.39
CA VAL A 284 -4.49 11.28 11.03
C VAL A 284 -5.49 12.07 10.20
N LYS A 285 -5.73 13.33 10.60
CA LYS A 285 -6.71 14.23 9.99
C LYS A 285 -6.03 15.49 9.48
N THR A 286 -6.69 16.15 8.55
CA THR A 286 -6.39 17.53 8.11
C THR A 286 -6.83 18.53 9.17
N GLU A 287 -6.47 19.79 9.02
CA GLU A 287 -6.95 20.90 9.87
C GLU A 287 -8.49 21.00 9.88
N SER A 288 -9.15 20.61 8.78
CA SER A 288 -10.61 20.54 8.66
C SER A 288 -11.24 19.26 9.23
N ASN A 289 -10.54 18.51 10.09
CA ASN A 289 -10.98 17.24 10.69
C ASN A 289 -11.30 16.09 9.69
N ARG A 290 -10.99 16.23 8.40
CA ARG A 290 -11.12 15.16 7.41
C ARG A 290 -9.98 14.16 7.58
N PRO A 291 -10.23 12.83 7.67
CA PRO A 291 -9.17 11.84 7.69
C PRO A 291 -8.41 11.83 6.36
N LEU A 292 -7.08 11.72 6.43
CA LEU A 292 -6.24 11.58 5.24
C LEU A 292 -6.48 10.23 4.56
N LYS A 293 -6.53 10.24 3.24
CA LYS A 293 -6.75 9.06 2.41
C LYS A 293 -5.45 8.25 2.30
N SER A 294 -5.44 7.06 2.88
CA SER A 294 -4.30 6.13 2.87
C SER A 294 -4.23 5.28 1.59
N LEU A 295 -3.16 4.46 1.46
CA LEU A 295 -3.02 3.51 0.34
C LEU A 295 -4.18 2.51 0.29
N SER A 296 -4.61 1.95 1.42
CA SER A 296 -5.78 1.07 1.50
C SER A 296 -7.06 1.77 1.02
N ASP A 297 -7.26 3.03 1.39
CA ASP A 297 -8.45 3.78 1.02
C ASP A 297 -8.51 4.08 -0.48
N SER A 298 -7.37 4.09 -1.16
CA SER A 298 -7.31 4.22 -2.61
C SER A 298 -7.78 2.96 -3.35
N LEU A 299 -7.77 1.81 -2.70
CA LEU A 299 -8.16 0.52 -3.26
C LEU A 299 -9.57 0.09 -2.88
N LYS A 300 -9.96 0.28 -1.60
CA LYS A 300 -11.24 -0.16 -1.03
C LYS A 300 -12.37 0.86 -1.19
N GLY A 301 -13.60 0.39 -1.04
CA GLY A 301 -14.81 1.22 -1.05
C GLY A 301 -15.36 1.56 -2.43
N LYS A 302 -16.44 2.37 -2.48
CA LYS A 302 -17.15 2.74 -3.73
C LYS A 302 -16.28 3.56 -4.68
N GLN A 303 -15.41 4.42 -4.15
CA GLN A 303 -14.50 5.27 -4.90
C GLN A 303 -13.09 4.67 -5.02
N GLY A 304 -12.91 3.43 -4.54
CA GLY A 304 -11.65 2.71 -4.66
C GLY A 304 -11.42 2.19 -6.08
N ARG A 305 -10.17 1.88 -6.36
CA ARG A 305 -9.73 1.45 -7.69
C ARG A 305 -10.47 0.23 -8.21
N PHE A 306 -10.76 -0.74 -7.34
CA PHE A 306 -11.48 -1.96 -7.73
C PHE A 306 -12.89 -1.65 -8.24
N ARG A 307 -13.71 -0.93 -7.46
CA ARG A 307 -15.11 -0.67 -7.83
C ARG A 307 -15.28 0.43 -8.86
N GLN A 308 -14.42 1.46 -8.86
CA GLN A 308 -14.57 2.62 -9.72
C GLN A 308 -13.93 2.45 -11.11
N ASN A 309 -12.79 1.72 -11.19
CA ASN A 309 -11.98 1.68 -12.41
C ASN A 309 -11.74 0.27 -12.99
N LEU A 310 -11.87 -0.80 -12.18
CA LEU A 310 -11.62 -2.18 -12.63
C LEU A 310 -12.90 -2.95 -12.92
N LEU A 311 -13.87 -2.95 -11.99
CA LEU A 311 -15.17 -3.62 -12.20
C LEU A 311 -16.07 -2.88 -13.19
N GLY A 312 -15.87 -1.57 -13.34
CA GLY A 312 -16.57 -0.74 -14.31
C GLY A 312 -15.67 0.39 -14.75
N LYS A 313 -15.69 0.71 -16.04
CA LYS A 313 -14.91 1.80 -16.64
C LYS A 313 -15.82 2.72 -17.42
N ARG A 314 -15.45 3.99 -17.50
CA ARG A 314 -16.02 4.89 -18.51
C ARG A 314 -15.50 4.48 -19.86
N VAL A 315 -16.40 4.38 -20.83
CA VAL A 315 -16.07 3.95 -22.19
C VAL A 315 -16.43 5.05 -23.18
N ASP A 316 -15.66 5.09 -24.27
CA ASP A 316 -15.96 5.98 -25.39
C ASP A 316 -17.17 5.44 -26.18
N TYR A 317 -17.73 6.27 -27.06
CA TYR A 317 -18.88 5.94 -27.90
C TYR A 317 -20.11 5.51 -27.07
N SER A 318 -20.33 6.16 -25.94
CA SER A 318 -21.47 5.95 -25.05
C SER A 318 -22.16 7.27 -24.75
N ALA A 319 -23.45 7.20 -24.48
CA ALA A 319 -24.24 8.38 -24.19
C ALA A 319 -25.30 8.08 -23.13
N ARG A 320 -25.74 9.13 -22.43
CA ARG A 320 -26.82 9.06 -21.43
C ARG A 320 -27.66 10.31 -21.50
N SER A 321 -28.98 10.15 -21.57
CA SER A 321 -29.93 11.26 -21.53
C SER A 321 -31.22 10.85 -20.82
N VAL A 322 -32.10 11.82 -20.64
CA VAL A 322 -33.45 11.59 -20.13
C VAL A 322 -34.27 10.89 -21.21
N ILE A 323 -35.06 9.90 -20.83
CA ILE A 323 -36.02 9.26 -21.72
C ILE A 323 -37.37 9.93 -21.60
N VAL A 324 -37.99 10.19 -22.75
CA VAL A 324 -39.31 10.76 -22.86
C VAL A 324 -40.23 9.90 -23.72
N VAL A 325 -41.51 10.10 -23.66
CA VAL A 325 -42.49 9.40 -24.51
C VAL A 325 -42.36 9.82 -25.97
N GLY A 326 -42.54 8.86 -26.91
CA GLY A 326 -42.51 9.08 -28.35
C GLY A 326 -43.71 8.41 -28.99
N PRO A 327 -44.92 9.06 -29.01
CA PRO A 327 -46.15 8.42 -29.46
C PRO A 327 -46.12 8.02 -30.94
N GLU A 328 -45.26 8.64 -31.74
CA GLU A 328 -45.09 8.35 -33.17
C GLU A 328 -44.18 7.15 -33.46
N LEU A 329 -43.46 6.67 -32.41
CA LEU A 329 -42.53 5.55 -32.55
C LEU A 329 -43.24 4.21 -32.34
N LYS A 330 -42.85 3.21 -33.10
CA LYS A 330 -43.28 1.82 -32.90
C LYS A 330 -42.59 1.23 -31.66
N LEU A 331 -43.12 0.13 -31.11
CA LEU A 331 -42.60 -0.53 -29.92
C LEU A 331 -41.13 -0.96 -30.04
N TYR A 332 -40.64 -1.20 -31.24
CA TYR A 332 -39.25 -1.56 -31.51
C TYR A 332 -38.38 -0.41 -32.02
N GLU A 333 -38.89 0.80 -32.06
CA GLU A 333 -38.17 2.00 -32.49
C GLU A 333 -37.75 2.86 -31.29
N CYS A 334 -36.58 3.47 -31.40
CA CYS A 334 -36.03 4.40 -30.43
C CYS A 334 -35.53 5.66 -31.13
N GLY A 335 -35.97 6.83 -30.69
CA GLY A 335 -35.46 8.10 -31.16
C GLY A 335 -34.17 8.52 -30.41
N ILE A 336 -33.11 8.83 -31.12
CA ILE A 336 -31.84 9.26 -30.57
C ILE A 336 -31.52 10.66 -31.11
N PRO A 337 -31.10 11.65 -30.24
CA PRO A 337 -30.63 12.94 -30.70
C PRO A 337 -29.46 12.82 -31.68
N LYS A 338 -29.45 13.66 -32.72
CA LYS A 338 -28.40 13.62 -33.77
C LYS A 338 -26.98 13.71 -33.23
N ASP A 339 -26.76 14.58 -32.24
CA ASP A 339 -25.45 14.76 -31.62
C ASP A 339 -24.97 13.52 -30.88
N MET A 340 -25.86 12.83 -30.17
CA MET A 340 -25.55 11.56 -29.51
C MET A 340 -25.30 10.47 -30.54
N ALA A 341 -26.10 10.41 -31.61
CA ALA A 341 -25.91 9.43 -32.67
C ALA A 341 -24.56 9.61 -33.38
N ALA A 342 -24.15 10.86 -33.63
CA ALA A 342 -22.85 11.17 -34.23
C ALA A 342 -21.67 10.65 -33.36
N GLU A 343 -21.75 10.79 -32.05
CA GLU A 343 -20.70 10.32 -31.13
C GLU A 343 -20.71 8.77 -30.98
N LEU A 344 -21.89 8.16 -30.83
CA LEU A 344 -22.02 6.71 -30.71
C LEU A 344 -21.51 5.96 -31.96
N TYR A 345 -21.81 6.49 -33.14
CA TYR A 345 -21.47 5.87 -34.42
C TYR A 345 -20.22 6.46 -35.09
N LYS A 346 -19.47 7.27 -34.40
CA LYS A 346 -18.27 7.96 -34.90
C LYS A 346 -17.31 7.07 -35.67
N PRO A 347 -16.92 5.85 -35.20
CA PRO A 347 -16.05 4.96 -35.97
C PRO A 347 -16.64 4.53 -37.30
N PHE A 348 -17.94 4.21 -37.32
CA PHE A 348 -18.64 3.76 -38.50
C PHE A 348 -18.80 4.88 -39.54
N ILE A 349 -19.05 6.10 -39.09
CA ILE A 349 -19.11 7.30 -39.93
C ILE A 349 -17.74 7.55 -40.57
N ILE A 350 -16.66 7.51 -39.81
CA ILE A 350 -15.30 7.68 -40.31
C ILE A 350 -14.99 6.65 -41.39
N ARG A 351 -15.32 5.38 -41.13
CA ARG A 351 -15.14 4.30 -42.09
C ARG A 351 -15.90 4.56 -43.39
N LYS A 352 -17.17 4.92 -43.31
CA LYS A 352 -18.02 5.19 -44.48
C LYS A 352 -17.57 6.41 -45.28
N LEU A 353 -17.11 7.48 -44.61
CA LEU A 353 -16.56 8.66 -45.29
C LEU A 353 -15.29 8.34 -46.06
N ILE A 354 -14.42 7.44 -45.56
CA ILE A 354 -13.23 6.99 -46.27
C ILE A 354 -13.58 6.04 -47.41
N GLU A 355 -14.45 5.04 -47.21
CA GLU A 355 -14.90 4.08 -48.23
C GLU A 355 -15.54 4.77 -49.45
N ARG A 356 -16.29 5.86 -49.22
CA ARG A 356 -16.93 6.64 -50.29
C ARG A 356 -15.99 7.70 -50.90
N GLY A 357 -14.74 7.79 -50.49
CA GLY A 357 -13.73 8.72 -51.05
C GLY A 357 -13.99 10.17 -50.69
N ILE A 358 -14.92 10.51 -49.80
CA ILE A 358 -15.19 11.90 -49.37
C ILE A 358 -14.03 12.50 -48.62
N VAL A 359 -13.32 11.68 -47.85
CA VAL A 359 -12.09 12.06 -47.15
C VAL A 359 -11.01 11.00 -47.36
N LYS A 360 -9.75 11.45 -47.36
CA LYS A 360 -8.60 10.57 -47.54
C LYS A 360 -7.98 10.13 -46.19
N THR A 361 -8.24 10.88 -45.12
CA THR A 361 -7.60 10.64 -43.81
C THR A 361 -8.59 10.65 -42.66
N VAL A 362 -8.34 9.83 -41.62
CA VAL A 362 -9.10 9.79 -40.38
C VAL A 362 -9.17 11.17 -39.70
N LYS A 363 -8.10 11.96 -39.78
CA LYS A 363 -8.05 13.31 -39.21
C LYS A 363 -9.03 14.26 -39.87
N SER A 364 -9.17 14.19 -41.20
CA SER A 364 -10.18 14.99 -41.93
C SER A 364 -11.58 14.52 -41.65
N ALA A 365 -11.82 13.20 -41.55
CA ALA A 365 -13.11 12.66 -41.17
C ALA A 365 -13.57 13.13 -39.77
N LYS A 366 -12.69 13.11 -38.79
CA LYS A 366 -12.98 13.64 -37.44
C LYS A 366 -13.39 15.11 -37.49
N LYS A 367 -12.67 15.96 -38.24
CA LYS A 367 -13.01 17.38 -38.39
C LYS A 367 -14.41 17.62 -38.97
N ILE A 368 -14.83 16.81 -39.94
CA ILE A 368 -16.18 16.90 -40.53
C ILE A 368 -17.24 16.54 -39.49
N ILE A 369 -17.02 15.51 -38.71
CA ILE A 369 -17.94 15.09 -37.65
C ILE A 369 -18.02 16.14 -36.54
N ASP A 370 -16.86 16.66 -36.10
CA ASP A 370 -16.79 17.66 -35.03
C ASP A 370 -17.42 19.00 -35.47
N ARG A 371 -17.37 19.34 -36.78
CA ARG A 371 -18.08 20.50 -37.36
C ARG A 371 -19.55 20.27 -37.60
N ARG A 372 -20.08 19.06 -37.36
CA ARG A 372 -21.47 18.68 -37.56
C ARG A 372 -21.97 18.92 -39.00
N GLU A 373 -21.11 18.69 -39.97
CA GLU A 373 -21.46 18.86 -41.38
C GLU A 373 -22.58 17.87 -41.78
N PRO A 374 -23.58 18.30 -42.61
CA PRO A 374 -24.72 17.44 -42.99
C PRO A 374 -24.33 16.08 -43.57
N VAL A 375 -23.19 16.01 -44.27
CA VAL A 375 -22.63 14.79 -44.84
C VAL A 375 -22.40 13.70 -43.80
N SER A 376 -22.01 14.06 -42.54
CA SER A 376 -21.79 13.07 -41.48
C SER A 376 -23.10 12.39 -41.04
N TYR A 377 -24.24 13.09 -41.14
CA TYR A 377 -25.54 12.53 -40.74
C TYR A 377 -26.20 11.72 -41.82
N THR A 378 -25.97 12.01 -43.12
CA THR A 378 -26.49 11.19 -44.24
C THR A 378 -26.00 9.75 -44.20
N HIS A 379 -24.86 9.50 -43.53
CA HIS A 379 -24.30 8.15 -43.38
C HIS A 379 -24.81 7.42 -42.14
N LEU A 380 -25.51 8.09 -41.21
CA LEU A 380 -26.21 7.48 -40.09
C LEU A 380 -27.60 6.96 -40.46
N THR A 381 -28.16 7.47 -41.55
CA THR A 381 -29.56 7.18 -41.93
C THR A 381 -29.73 5.96 -42.85
N LEU A 382 -28.71 5.15 -43.08
CA LEU A 382 -28.75 3.95 -43.86
C LEU A 382 -28.50 2.73 -42.97
N PRO A 383 -29.48 1.83 -42.72
CA PRO A 383 -30.83 1.65 -43.18
C PRO A 383 -31.94 1.93 -42.16
N THR A 384 -31.68 2.74 -41.12
CA THR A 384 -32.69 3.07 -40.09
C THR A 384 -33.58 4.22 -40.57
N LYS A 385 -34.82 3.93 -40.80
CA LYS A 385 -35.87 4.92 -41.10
C LYS A 385 -36.07 5.82 -39.86
N ARG A 386 -35.60 7.06 -39.92
CA ARG A 386 -35.75 8.16 -38.95
C ARG A 386 -34.84 8.14 -37.72
N ILE A 387 -33.86 9.00 -37.77
CA ILE A 387 -33.22 9.64 -36.62
C ILE A 387 -33.88 11.02 -36.52
N VAL A 388 -34.58 11.29 -35.42
CA VAL A 388 -35.17 12.59 -35.11
C VAL A 388 -34.11 13.51 -34.52
#